data_54a311090c055e9a9e85dfa8c957b13a
#
_entry.id   54a311090c055e9a9e85dfa8c957b13a
#
_cell.length_a   1.000
_cell.length_b   1.000
_cell.length_c   1.000
_cell.angle_alpha   90.00
_cell.angle_beta   90.00
_cell.angle_gamma   90.00
#
_symmetry.space_group_name_H-M   'P 1'
#
loop_
_entity.id
_entity.type
_entity.pdbx_description
1 polymer ?
#
loop_
_entity_poly.entity_id
_entity_poly.type
_entity_poly.pdbx_seq_one_letter_code
_entity_poly.pdbx_strand_id
1 'polypeptide(L)'
;APKALLLALHGLQGSKEHILALLPGYAERGFLLLAFDAPRHGEREGPPPSSKSPRYVEEVYRVALGFKEEARRVAEEAERRFGLPLFLAGGSLGAFVAHLLLAEGFRPRGVLAFIGSGFPMKLPQGQVVEDPGVLALYQAPPATRGEAYGGVPLLHLHGSRDLIVPLARMEKTLEALRPHYPEGRL
;
A
#
# COMPACT_ATOMS: atom_id res chain seq x y z
N ALA A 1 27.87 3.54 -1.84
CA ALA A 1 26.99 3.78 -0.68
C ALA A 1 25.57 4.06 -1.18
N PRO A 2 24.51 3.60 -0.48
CA PRO A 2 23.14 3.88 -0.86
C PRO A 2 22.84 5.39 -0.80
N LYS A 3 21.94 5.83 -1.69
CA LYS A 3 21.53 7.25 -1.83
C LYS A 3 20.11 7.48 -1.34
N ALA A 4 19.31 6.43 -1.26
CA ALA A 4 17.90 6.47 -0.85
C ALA A 4 17.46 5.14 -0.25
N LEU A 5 16.36 5.17 0.50
CA LEU A 5 15.65 4.01 1.02
C LEU A 5 14.45 3.72 0.14
N LEU A 6 14.15 2.46 -0.10
CA LEU A 6 12.91 2.00 -0.74
C LEU A 6 12.28 0.93 0.15
N LEU A 7 11.21 1.29 0.85
CA LEU A 7 10.41 0.35 1.62
C LEU A 7 9.35 -0.28 0.71
N ALA A 8 9.43 -1.59 0.55
CA ALA A 8 8.59 -2.39 -0.34
C ALA A 8 7.56 -3.20 0.45
N LEU A 9 6.28 -3.04 0.10
CA LEU A 9 5.12 -3.63 0.77
C LEU A 9 4.44 -4.61 -0.19
N HIS A 10 4.42 -5.89 0.16
CA HIS A 10 3.88 -6.95 -0.69
C HIS A 10 2.35 -6.99 -0.71
N GLY A 11 1.77 -7.72 -1.68
CA GLY A 11 0.35 -7.96 -1.79
C GLY A 11 -0.15 -9.10 -0.90
N LEU A 12 -1.48 -9.28 -0.87
CA LEU A 12 -2.12 -10.39 -0.19
C LEU A 12 -1.60 -11.73 -0.73
N GLN A 13 -1.36 -12.70 0.17
CA GLN A 13 -0.74 -14.00 -0.12
C GLN A 13 0.69 -13.93 -0.68
N GLY A 14 1.31 -12.73 -0.67
CA GLY A 14 2.71 -12.55 -1.01
C GLY A 14 3.64 -12.64 0.19
N SER A 15 4.91 -12.31 -0.05
CA SER A 15 5.94 -12.19 0.98
C SER A 15 6.92 -11.06 0.64
N LYS A 16 7.83 -10.77 1.57
CA LYS A 16 8.92 -9.80 1.35
C LYS A 16 9.77 -10.15 0.14
N GLU A 17 10.02 -11.44 -0.10
CA GLU A 17 10.80 -11.90 -1.26
C GLU A 17 10.06 -11.63 -2.57
N HIS A 18 8.73 -11.85 -2.60
CA HIS A 18 7.94 -11.60 -3.80
C HIS A 18 7.96 -10.14 -4.22
N ILE A 19 7.82 -9.20 -3.30
CA ILE A 19 7.85 -7.78 -3.66
C ILE A 19 9.24 -7.32 -4.06
N LEU A 20 10.28 -7.82 -3.42
CA LEU A 20 11.67 -7.51 -3.79
C LEU A 20 12.01 -8.02 -5.19
N ALA A 21 11.49 -9.18 -5.58
CA ALA A 21 11.67 -9.72 -6.93
C ALA A 21 11.04 -8.85 -8.05
N LEU A 22 10.08 -8.00 -7.71
CA LEU A 22 9.49 -7.03 -8.65
C LEU A 22 10.31 -5.75 -8.79
N LEU A 23 11.39 -5.60 -8.03
CA LEU A 23 12.23 -4.40 -7.97
C LEU A 23 13.68 -4.68 -8.42
N PRO A 24 13.90 -5.36 -9.58
CA PRO A 24 15.25 -5.65 -10.04
C PRO A 24 15.98 -4.35 -10.39
N GLY A 25 17.28 -4.30 -10.09
CA GLY A 25 18.16 -3.19 -10.48
C GLY A 25 18.00 -1.92 -9.62
N TYR A 26 17.13 -1.88 -8.62
CA TYR A 26 17.05 -0.71 -7.73
C TYR A 26 18.27 -0.61 -6.81
N ALA A 27 18.80 -1.74 -6.34
CA ALA A 27 20.01 -1.76 -5.51
C ALA A 27 21.22 -1.19 -6.28
N GLU A 28 21.40 -1.54 -7.55
CA GLU A 28 22.46 -1.02 -8.43
C GLU A 28 22.30 0.48 -8.69
N ARG A 29 21.07 1.00 -8.61
CA ARG A 29 20.79 2.44 -8.74
C ARG A 29 20.98 3.21 -7.44
N GLY A 30 21.40 2.55 -6.36
CA GLY A 30 21.73 3.17 -5.09
C GLY A 30 20.56 3.21 -4.09
N PHE A 31 19.56 2.36 -4.26
CA PHE A 31 18.54 2.19 -3.23
C PHE A 31 18.94 1.10 -2.23
N LEU A 32 18.79 1.40 -0.94
CA LEU A 32 18.74 0.37 0.10
C LEU A 32 17.31 -0.14 0.17
N LEU A 33 17.11 -1.40 -0.22
CA LEU A 33 15.79 -2.03 -0.26
C LEU A 33 15.44 -2.59 1.12
N LEU A 34 14.26 -2.26 1.60
CA LEU A 34 13.68 -2.74 2.85
C LEU A 34 12.35 -3.44 2.54
N ALA A 35 12.14 -4.61 3.10
CA ALA A 35 10.87 -5.32 3.02
C ALA A 35 10.68 -6.20 4.26
N PHE A 36 9.45 -6.42 4.65
CA PHE A 36 9.08 -7.34 5.72
C PHE A 36 7.70 -7.94 5.42
N ASP A 37 7.40 -9.06 6.06
CA ASP A 37 6.13 -9.75 5.86
C ASP A 37 5.00 -9.05 6.60
N ALA A 38 3.86 -8.89 5.94
CA ALA A 38 2.63 -8.42 6.56
C ALA A 38 2.15 -9.40 7.66
N PRO A 39 1.32 -8.96 8.61
CA PRO A 39 0.72 -9.88 9.57
C PRO A 39 0.09 -11.11 8.87
N ARG A 40 0.33 -12.30 9.40
CA ARG A 40 -0.16 -13.59 8.88
C ARG A 40 0.37 -13.94 7.47
N HIS A 41 1.52 -13.41 7.05
CA HIS A 41 2.15 -13.70 5.75
C HIS A 41 3.61 -14.11 5.91
N GLY A 42 4.15 -14.78 4.89
CA GLY A 42 5.56 -15.21 4.85
C GLY A 42 5.94 -16.08 6.04
N GLU A 43 6.92 -15.64 6.79
CA GLU A 43 7.44 -16.33 7.99
C GLU A 43 6.64 -16.00 9.27
N ARG A 44 5.59 -15.19 9.18
CA ARG A 44 4.80 -14.78 10.35
C ARG A 44 3.67 -15.77 10.64
N GLU A 45 3.36 -15.92 11.92
CA GLU A 45 2.35 -16.88 12.40
C GLU A 45 0.94 -16.63 11.84
N GLY A 46 0.24 -17.72 11.58
CA GLY A 46 -1.14 -17.76 11.11
C GLY A 46 -1.27 -17.74 9.58
N PRO A 47 -2.32 -18.37 9.05
CA PRO A 47 -2.57 -18.40 7.61
C PRO A 47 -3.06 -17.02 7.13
N PRO A 48 -2.73 -16.62 5.90
CA PRO A 48 -3.29 -15.41 5.31
C PRO A 48 -4.83 -15.51 5.19
N PRO A 49 -5.53 -14.37 5.05
CA PRO A 49 -6.97 -14.35 4.85
C PRO A 49 -7.43 -15.25 3.71
N SER A 50 -8.47 -16.04 3.94
CA SER A 50 -9.01 -16.98 2.96
C SER A 50 -10.31 -16.45 2.34
N SER A 51 -10.40 -16.47 1.01
CA SER A 51 -11.62 -16.08 0.29
C SER A 51 -12.85 -16.93 0.62
N LYS A 52 -12.67 -18.08 1.28
CA LYS A 52 -13.75 -18.92 1.79
C LYS A 52 -14.35 -18.43 3.10
N SER A 53 -13.68 -17.51 3.80
CA SER A 53 -14.17 -16.94 5.05
C SER A 53 -15.31 -15.94 4.80
N PRO A 54 -16.43 -15.99 5.54
CA PRO A 54 -17.46 -14.96 5.49
C PRO A 54 -16.97 -13.60 6.01
N ARG A 55 -15.82 -13.57 6.68
CA ARG A 55 -15.12 -12.37 7.15
C ARG A 55 -13.88 -12.04 6.33
N TYR A 56 -13.74 -12.59 5.12
CA TYR A 56 -12.55 -12.42 4.28
C TYR A 56 -12.16 -10.94 4.11
N VAL A 57 -13.11 -10.09 3.76
CA VAL A 57 -12.88 -8.67 3.54
C VAL A 57 -12.41 -7.98 4.82
N GLU A 58 -13.04 -8.30 5.95
CA GLU A 58 -12.62 -7.78 7.27
C GLU A 58 -11.19 -8.23 7.61
N GLU A 59 -10.90 -9.52 7.44
CA GLU A 59 -9.57 -10.07 7.71
C GLU A 59 -8.48 -9.43 6.84
N VAL A 60 -8.75 -9.21 5.54
CA VAL A 60 -7.83 -8.54 4.62
C VAL A 60 -7.50 -7.13 5.10
N TYR A 61 -8.51 -6.35 5.50
CA TYR A 61 -8.26 -4.97 5.91
C TYR A 61 -7.72 -4.84 7.34
N ARG A 62 -7.98 -5.80 8.22
CA ARG A 62 -7.26 -5.89 9.51
C ARG A 62 -5.76 -6.15 9.28
N VAL A 63 -5.41 -7.02 8.33
CA VAL A 63 -4.01 -7.20 7.91
C VAL A 63 -3.45 -5.88 7.36
N ALA A 64 -4.19 -5.17 6.49
CA ALA A 64 -3.73 -3.89 5.94
C ALA A 64 -3.48 -2.84 7.02
N LEU A 65 -4.37 -2.72 8.01
CA LEU A 65 -4.23 -1.78 9.13
C LEU A 65 -3.00 -2.11 9.99
N GLY A 66 -2.81 -3.38 10.35
CA GLY A 66 -1.62 -3.81 11.09
C GLY A 66 -0.33 -3.59 10.29
N PHE A 67 -0.34 -3.94 9.00
CA PHE A 67 0.80 -3.75 8.11
C PHE A 67 1.16 -2.27 7.96
N LYS A 68 0.17 -1.37 7.89
CA LYS A 68 0.35 0.09 7.86
C LYS A 68 1.09 0.58 9.12
N GLU A 69 0.65 0.18 10.31
CA GLU A 69 1.28 0.59 11.57
C GLU A 69 2.75 0.15 11.64
N GLU A 70 3.03 -1.06 11.22
CA GLU A 70 4.39 -1.57 11.19
C GLU A 70 5.23 -0.87 10.10
N ALA A 71 4.66 -0.64 8.92
CA ALA A 71 5.34 0.04 7.82
C ALA A 71 5.76 1.47 8.22
N ARG A 72 4.89 2.19 8.94
CA ARG A 72 5.21 3.51 9.49
C ARG A 72 6.43 3.43 10.41
N ARG A 73 6.41 2.52 11.39
CA ARG A 73 7.52 2.36 12.35
C ARG A 73 8.82 1.97 11.68
N VAL A 74 8.77 1.04 10.72
CA VAL A 74 9.96 0.61 9.95
C VAL A 74 10.51 1.78 9.13
N ALA A 75 9.64 2.56 8.49
CA ALA A 75 10.03 3.72 7.69
C ALA A 75 10.73 4.79 8.54
N GLU A 76 10.10 5.19 9.66
CA GLU A 76 10.63 6.18 10.59
C GLU A 76 11.98 5.75 11.20
N GLU A 77 12.10 4.49 11.60
CA GLU A 77 13.36 3.94 12.13
C GLU A 77 14.45 3.89 11.05
N ALA A 78 14.10 3.52 9.82
CA ALA A 78 15.06 3.48 8.72
C ALA A 78 15.56 4.89 8.37
N GLU A 79 14.68 5.90 8.29
CA GLU A 79 15.07 7.29 8.07
C GLU A 79 15.97 7.79 9.19
N ARG A 80 15.63 7.51 10.45
CA ARG A 80 16.43 7.88 11.62
C ARG A 80 17.83 7.23 11.60
N ARG A 81 17.89 5.95 11.23
CA ARG A 81 19.13 5.15 11.24
C ARG A 81 20.08 5.51 10.11
N PHE A 82 19.54 5.72 8.91
CA PHE A 82 20.36 5.89 7.71
C PHE A 82 20.47 7.35 7.24
N GLY A 83 19.58 8.24 7.68
CA GLY A 83 19.59 9.66 7.26
C GLY A 83 19.36 9.85 5.76
N LEU A 84 18.69 8.89 5.10
CA LEU A 84 18.48 8.87 3.65
C LEU A 84 17.02 9.16 3.31
N PRO A 85 16.75 9.78 2.15
CA PRO A 85 15.38 9.99 1.68
C PRO A 85 14.66 8.65 1.44
N LEU A 86 13.42 8.55 1.92
CA LEU A 86 12.60 7.34 1.82
C LEU A 86 11.61 7.43 0.67
N PHE A 87 11.49 6.34 -0.05
CA PHE A 87 10.44 6.05 -1.03
C PHE A 87 9.65 4.81 -0.60
N LEU A 88 8.40 4.72 -1.05
CA LEU A 88 7.56 3.53 -0.87
C LEU A 88 7.31 2.84 -2.21
N ALA A 89 7.27 1.51 -2.19
CA ALA A 89 6.73 0.70 -3.28
C ALA A 89 5.71 -0.28 -2.70
N GLY A 90 4.52 -0.36 -3.28
CA GLY A 90 3.49 -1.27 -2.79
C GLY A 90 2.81 -2.02 -3.92
N GLY A 91 2.60 -3.34 -3.74
CA GLY A 91 1.84 -4.18 -4.67
C GLY A 91 0.47 -4.54 -4.09
N SER A 92 -0.63 -4.35 -4.84
CA SER A 92 -1.98 -4.75 -4.44
C SER A 92 -2.34 -4.27 -3.02
N LEU A 93 -2.42 -5.16 -2.02
CA LEU A 93 -2.64 -4.80 -0.61
C LEU A 93 -1.57 -3.81 -0.11
N GLY A 94 -0.30 -4.00 -0.49
CA GLY A 94 0.78 -3.08 -0.13
C GLY A 94 0.61 -1.69 -0.74
N ALA A 95 0.04 -1.59 -1.94
CA ALA A 95 -0.33 -0.30 -2.54
C ALA A 95 -1.46 0.37 -1.76
N PHE A 96 -2.47 -0.38 -1.31
CA PHE A 96 -3.52 0.15 -0.44
C PHE A 96 -2.94 0.66 0.89
N VAL A 97 -1.98 -0.07 1.47
CA VAL A 97 -1.25 0.37 2.68
C VAL A 97 -0.48 1.67 2.44
N ALA A 98 0.16 1.84 1.28
CA ALA A 98 0.81 3.09 0.92
C ALA A 98 -0.21 4.26 0.85
N HIS A 99 -1.40 4.02 0.29
CA HIS A 99 -2.49 5.01 0.30
C HIS A 99 -2.96 5.34 1.72
N LEU A 100 -3.05 4.36 2.62
CA LEU A 100 -3.38 4.59 4.04
C LEU A 100 -2.36 5.51 4.70
N LEU A 101 -1.07 5.25 4.50
CA LEU A 101 0.02 6.07 5.04
C LEU A 101 -0.06 7.51 4.53
N LEU A 102 -0.25 7.71 3.22
CA LEU A 102 -0.40 9.05 2.63
C LEU A 102 -1.62 9.78 3.17
N ALA A 103 -2.76 9.09 3.32
CA ALA A 103 -3.99 9.64 3.86
C ALA A 103 -3.91 10.03 5.34
N GLU A 104 -2.93 9.51 6.06
CA GLU A 104 -2.58 9.89 7.45
C GLU A 104 -1.43 10.90 7.52
N GLY A 105 -1.06 11.48 6.40
CA GLY A 105 -0.05 12.52 6.35
C GLY A 105 1.40 12.04 6.35
N PHE A 106 1.67 10.77 6.16
CA PHE A 106 3.04 10.29 5.95
C PHE A 106 3.62 10.84 4.64
N ARG A 107 4.89 11.29 4.65
CA ARG A 107 5.50 12.07 3.56
C ARG A 107 6.78 11.43 3.01
N PRO A 108 6.71 10.28 2.31
CA PRO A 108 7.87 9.77 1.58
C PRO A 108 8.22 10.72 0.41
N ARG A 109 9.39 10.55 -0.18
CA ARG A 109 9.82 11.32 -1.35
C ARG A 109 9.08 10.96 -2.63
N GLY A 110 8.45 9.80 -2.66
CA GLY A 110 7.61 9.32 -3.74
C GLY A 110 7.05 7.94 -3.45
N VAL A 111 6.00 7.57 -4.16
CA VAL A 111 5.32 6.28 -4.02
C VAL A 111 5.16 5.63 -5.39
N LEU A 112 5.47 4.34 -5.47
CA LEU A 112 5.20 3.48 -6.60
C LEU A 112 4.13 2.47 -6.20
N ALA A 113 2.95 2.56 -6.80
CA ALA A 113 1.81 1.70 -6.53
C ALA A 113 1.57 0.74 -7.71
N PHE A 114 1.78 -0.56 -7.47
CA PHE A 114 1.51 -1.61 -8.45
C PHE A 114 0.12 -2.20 -8.21
N ILE A 115 -0.74 -2.23 -9.23
CA ILE A 115 -2.01 -2.96 -9.20
C ILE A 115 -2.83 -2.63 -7.94
N GLY A 116 -2.94 -1.34 -7.60
CA GLY A 116 -3.53 -0.88 -6.35
C GLY A 116 -4.63 0.16 -6.53
N SER A 117 -5.28 0.48 -5.43
CA SER A 117 -6.32 1.51 -5.36
C SER A 117 -6.34 2.14 -3.97
N GLY A 118 -6.64 3.43 -3.87
CA GLY A 118 -6.91 4.12 -2.61
C GLY A 118 -8.36 3.96 -2.11
N PHE A 119 -9.15 3.08 -2.76
CA PHE A 119 -10.47 2.68 -2.29
C PHE A 119 -10.46 1.21 -1.85
N PRO A 120 -11.19 0.85 -0.78
CA PRO A 120 -11.35 -0.54 -0.38
C PRO A 120 -12.09 -1.33 -1.46
N MET A 121 -11.89 -2.65 -1.49
CA MET A 121 -12.64 -3.52 -2.40
C MET A 121 -14.13 -3.42 -2.09
N LYS A 122 -14.96 -3.57 -3.13
CA LYS A 122 -16.42 -3.64 -2.94
C LYS A 122 -16.75 -4.82 -2.02
N LEU A 123 -17.65 -4.59 -1.05
CA LEU A 123 -18.09 -5.65 -0.14
C LEU A 123 -18.95 -6.66 -0.91
N PRO A 124 -18.51 -7.91 -1.07
CA PRO A 124 -19.32 -8.93 -1.73
C PRO A 124 -20.54 -9.31 -0.89
N GLN A 125 -21.57 -9.80 -1.55
CA GLN A 125 -22.77 -10.29 -0.86
C GLN A 125 -22.42 -11.41 0.13
N GLY A 126 -22.98 -11.35 1.34
CA GLY A 126 -22.74 -12.34 2.40
C GLY A 126 -21.44 -12.13 3.20
N GLN A 127 -20.63 -11.13 2.87
CA GLN A 127 -19.48 -10.76 3.69
C GLN A 127 -19.92 -9.90 4.87
N VAL A 128 -19.31 -10.15 6.03
CA VAL A 128 -19.58 -9.45 7.29
C VAL A 128 -18.35 -8.61 7.65
N VAL A 129 -18.58 -7.35 7.99
CA VAL A 129 -17.57 -6.42 8.51
C VAL A 129 -18.14 -5.81 9.79
N GLU A 130 -17.50 -6.07 10.93
CA GLU A 130 -17.88 -5.55 12.24
C GLU A 130 -16.76 -4.73 12.89
N ASP A 131 -15.52 -4.92 12.44
CA ASP A 131 -14.36 -4.20 12.96
C ASP A 131 -14.49 -2.70 12.69
N PRO A 132 -14.49 -1.83 13.73
CA PRO A 132 -14.67 -0.40 13.56
C PRO A 132 -13.59 0.26 12.67
N GLY A 133 -12.34 -0.21 12.74
CA GLY A 133 -11.25 0.28 11.91
C GLY A 133 -11.46 -0.04 10.44
N VAL A 134 -11.98 -1.24 10.15
CA VAL A 134 -12.31 -1.65 8.78
C VAL A 134 -13.54 -0.88 8.28
N LEU A 135 -14.57 -0.71 9.10
CA LEU A 135 -15.75 0.09 8.74
C LEU A 135 -15.37 1.53 8.39
N ALA A 136 -14.44 2.12 9.15
CA ALA A 136 -13.94 3.47 8.89
C ALA A 136 -13.31 3.61 7.48
N LEU A 137 -12.70 2.55 6.93
CA LEU A 137 -12.14 2.57 5.56
C LEU A 137 -13.22 2.72 4.48
N TYR A 138 -14.42 2.23 4.73
CA TYR A 138 -15.56 2.38 3.82
C TYR A 138 -16.22 3.75 3.95
N GLN A 139 -16.24 4.32 5.14
CA GLN A 139 -16.81 5.65 5.42
C GLN A 139 -15.90 6.77 4.88
N ALA A 140 -14.60 6.62 5.05
CA ALA A 140 -13.59 7.58 4.60
C ALA A 140 -12.41 6.86 3.91
N PRO A 141 -12.60 6.41 2.66
CA PRO A 141 -11.52 5.75 1.91
C PRO A 141 -10.27 6.62 1.81
N PRO A 142 -9.05 6.04 1.81
CA PRO A 142 -7.81 6.82 1.72
C PRO A 142 -7.81 7.86 0.60
N ALA A 143 -8.23 7.52 -0.61
CA ALA A 143 -8.24 8.43 -1.75
C ALA A 143 -9.17 9.64 -1.59
N THR A 144 -10.15 9.62 -0.69
CA THR A 144 -11.02 10.77 -0.42
C THR A 144 -10.37 11.82 0.48
N ARG A 145 -9.19 11.52 1.02
CA ARG A 145 -8.38 12.44 1.84
C ARG A 145 -7.18 12.98 1.06
N GLY A 146 -7.39 13.40 -0.20
CA GLY A 146 -6.34 13.82 -1.11
C GLY A 146 -5.45 14.96 -0.60
N GLU A 147 -5.99 15.91 0.15
CA GLU A 147 -5.20 16.98 0.81
C GLU A 147 -4.12 16.41 1.73
N ALA A 148 -4.45 15.32 2.44
CA ALA A 148 -3.52 14.66 3.33
C ALA A 148 -2.34 14.02 2.58
N TYR A 149 -2.41 13.77 1.29
CA TYR A 149 -1.29 13.27 0.49
C TYR A 149 -0.18 14.32 0.29
N GLY A 150 -0.50 15.62 0.42
CA GLY A 150 0.48 16.72 0.39
C GLY A 150 1.27 16.83 -0.90
N GLY A 151 0.72 16.36 -2.03
CA GLY A 151 1.40 16.38 -3.33
C GLY A 151 2.63 15.48 -3.42
N VAL A 152 2.75 14.45 -2.56
CA VAL A 152 3.81 13.43 -2.67
C VAL A 152 3.72 12.78 -4.05
N PRO A 153 4.80 12.76 -4.88
CA PRO A 153 4.78 12.13 -6.19
C PRO A 153 4.29 10.68 -6.11
N LEU A 154 3.29 10.36 -6.91
CA LEU A 154 2.62 9.05 -6.89
C LEU A 154 2.53 8.50 -8.30
N LEU A 155 3.21 7.38 -8.56
CA LEU A 155 3.14 6.67 -9.82
C LEU A 155 2.35 5.38 -9.65
N HIS A 156 1.27 5.23 -10.42
CA HIS A 156 0.53 3.97 -10.54
C HIS A 156 0.96 3.17 -11.76
N LEU A 157 1.24 1.89 -11.55
CA LEU A 157 1.42 0.91 -12.62
C LEU A 157 0.32 -0.14 -12.52
N HIS A 158 -0.48 -0.28 -13.58
CA HIS A 158 -1.67 -1.14 -13.55
C HIS A 158 -1.86 -1.86 -14.88
N GLY A 159 -2.23 -3.14 -14.79
CA GLY A 159 -2.58 -3.92 -15.97
C GLY A 159 -3.99 -3.57 -16.47
N SER A 160 -4.14 -3.25 -17.76
CA SER A 160 -5.45 -2.92 -18.35
C SER A 160 -6.46 -4.08 -18.35
N ARG A 161 -5.98 -5.31 -18.12
CA ARG A 161 -6.79 -6.54 -18.06
C ARG A 161 -6.77 -7.21 -16.69
N ASP A 162 -6.45 -6.46 -15.63
CA ASP A 162 -6.46 -7.01 -14.28
C ASP A 162 -7.90 -7.30 -13.83
N LEU A 163 -8.18 -8.56 -13.51
CA LEU A 163 -9.50 -9.02 -13.07
C LEU A 163 -9.66 -9.01 -11.54
N ILE A 164 -8.56 -8.90 -10.80
CA ILE A 164 -8.57 -8.91 -9.32
C ILE A 164 -8.74 -7.49 -8.78
N VAL A 165 -7.95 -6.56 -9.31
CA VAL A 165 -8.11 -5.13 -9.05
C VAL A 165 -8.42 -4.46 -10.39
N PRO A 166 -9.68 -4.31 -10.78
CA PRO A 166 -10.03 -3.73 -12.07
C PRO A 166 -9.44 -2.33 -12.25
N LEU A 167 -8.94 -2.03 -13.46
CA LEU A 167 -8.33 -0.75 -13.81
C LEU A 167 -9.19 0.46 -13.36
N ALA A 168 -10.50 0.36 -13.53
CA ALA A 168 -11.45 1.40 -13.12
C ALA A 168 -11.34 1.81 -11.63
N ARG A 169 -10.84 0.92 -10.76
CA ARG A 169 -10.62 1.28 -9.34
C ARG A 169 -9.38 2.16 -9.16
N MET A 170 -8.34 1.91 -9.93
CA MET A 170 -7.17 2.77 -9.97
C MET A 170 -7.52 4.12 -10.58
N GLU A 171 -8.25 4.15 -11.72
CA GLU A 171 -8.72 5.38 -12.37
C GLU A 171 -9.56 6.22 -11.42
N LYS A 172 -10.50 5.61 -10.68
CA LYS A 172 -11.27 6.29 -9.62
C LYS A 172 -10.37 6.91 -8.56
N THR A 173 -9.28 6.22 -8.19
CA THR A 173 -8.31 6.74 -7.22
C THR A 173 -7.62 8.00 -7.77
N LEU A 174 -7.13 7.94 -9.01
CA LEU A 174 -6.49 9.09 -9.65
C LEU A 174 -7.44 10.26 -9.82
N GLU A 175 -8.68 10.01 -10.22
CA GLU A 175 -9.72 11.02 -10.34
C GLU A 175 -9.98 11.75 -9.02
N ALA A 176 -10.10 11.01 -7.91
CA ALA A 176 -10.29 11.58 -6.59
C ALA A 176 -9.07 12.40 -6.10
N LEU A 177 -7.86 11.99 -6.46
CA LEU A 177 -6.63 12.65 -6.03
C LEU A 177 -6.24 13.85 -6.90
N ARG A 178 -6.62 13.86 -8.18
CA ARG A 178 -6.21 14.88 -9.16
C ARG A 178 -6.38 16.34 -8.70
N PRO A 179 -7.48 16.75 -8.04
CA PRO A 179 -7.64 18.12 -7.55
C PRO A 179 -6.58 18.57 -6.52
N HIS A 180 -5.90 17.62 -5.89
CA HIS A 180 -4.94 17.84 -4.82
C HIS A 180 -3.48 17.71 -5.29
N TYR A 181 -3.26 17.50 -6.58
CA TYR A 181 -1.93 17.29 -7.15
C TYR A 181 -1.55 18.34 -8.18
N PRO A 182 -0.33 18.88 -8.12
CA PRO A 182 0.24 19.63 -9.22
C PRO A 182 0.37 18.76 -10.47
N GLU A 183 0.32 19.38 -11.64
CA GLU A 183 0.53 18.70 -12.91
C GLU A 183 1.85 17.90 -12.90
N GLY A 184 1.81 16.66 -13.41
CA GLY A 184 2.98 15.77 -13.51
C GLY A 184 3.44 15.09 -12.23
N ARG A 185 2.67 15.17 -11.12
CA ARG A 185 3.01 14.47 -9.87
C ARG A 185 2.06 13.32 -9.50
N LEU A 186 1.04 13.09 -10.29
CA LEU A 186 0.08 11.99 -10.14
C LEU A 186 0.10 11.11 -11.38
#